data_27f42d8ba8b7d433e3003d8792edb16b
#
_entry.id   27f42d8ba8b7d433e3003d8792edb16b
#
_cell.length_a   1.000
_cell.length_b   1.000
_cell.length_c   1.000
_cell.angle_alpha   90.00
_cell.angle_beta   90.00
_cell.angle_gamma   90.00
#
_symmetry.space_group_name_H-M   'P 1'
#
loop_
_entity.id
_entity.type
_entity.pdbx_description
1 polymer ?
#
loop_
_entity_poly.entity_id
_entity_poly.type
_entity_poly.pdbx_seq_one_letter_code
_entity_poly.pdbx_strand_id
1 'polypeptide(L)'
;MIEFLTLPAVAIAAALIPKKKLKDKEKVRRILENANVSITKGENVLHPKLIREHHSDTYSTYIYSLPFGLHSDSFIKQLPAISEGINKEVEFDFDEGVFKLYVYHQSLPDKWNYDESLLRPGKWEIRIGKNNKGIFYHDFDKYQTFLIGGVP
;
A
#
# COMPACT_ATOMS: atom_id res chain seq x y z
N MET A 1 -56.24 -6.15 22.93
CA MET A 1 -55.39 -4.93 22.85
C MET A 1 -53.99 -5.26 23.38
N ILE A 2 -53.26 -6.15 22.69
CA ILE A 2 -51.85 -6.49 22.99
C ILE A 2 -51.23 -6.90 21.65
N GLU A 3 -50.89 -5.94 20.78
CA GLU A 3 -50.14 -6.19 19.57
C GLU A 3 -49.30 -4.97 19.19
N PHE A 4 -48.26 -4.64 19.96
CA PHE A 4 -47.35 -3.57 19.54
C PHE A 4 -45.96 -3.62 20.18
N LEU A 5 -45.41 -4.81 20.51
CA LEU A 5 -44.11 -4.85 21.22
C LEU A 5 -43.03 -5.81 20.64
N THR A 6 -43.18 -6.29 19.40
CA THR A 6 -42.22 -7.29 18.85
C THR A 6 -41.34 -6.81 17.69
N LEU A 7 -41.51 -5.59 17.20
CA LEU A 7 -40.78 -5.11 16.01
C LEU A 7 -39.41 -4.41 16.22
N PRO A 8 -39.03 -3.87 17.41
CA PRO A 8 -37.70 -3.25 17.52
C PRO A 8 -36.55 -4.22 17.85
N ALA A 9 -36.82 -5.42 18.38
CA ALA A 9 -35.76 -6.31 18.82
C ALA A 9 -34.96 -6.96 17.67
N VAL A 10 -35.59 -7.22 16.54
CA VAL A 10 -34.92 -7.87 15.37
C VAL A 10 -33.99 -6.90 14.65
N ALA A 11 -34.32 -5.61 14.61
CA ALA A 11 -33.50 -4.61 13.95
C ALA A 11 -32.19 -4.30 14.71
N ILE A 12 -32.19 -4.43 16.04
CA ILE A 12 -31.03 -4.18 16.90
C ILE A 12 -30.04 -5.36 16.85
N ALA A 13 -30.53 -6.58 16.71
CA ALA A 13 -29.69 -7.77 16.64
C ALA A 13 -28.83 -7.82 15.35
N ALA A 14 -29.32 -7.27 14.23
CA ALA A 14 -28.57 -7.20 12.99
C ALA A 14 -27.38 -6.21 13.01
N ALA A 15 -27.41 -5.21 13.91
CA ALA A 15 -26.34 -4.23 14.06
C ALA A 15 -25.14 -4.74 14.91
N LEU A 16 -25.32 -5.85 15.64
CA LEU A 16 -24.31 -6.42 16.55
C LEU A 16 -23.48 -7.56 15.94
N ILE A 17 -23.72 -7.92 14.68
CA ILE A 17 -22.88 -8.91 14.00
C ILE A 17 -21.51 -8.25 13.75
N PRO A 18 -20.41 -8.70 14.37
CA PRO A 18 -19.10 -8.13 14.13
C PRO A 18 -18.74 -8.33 12.66
N LYS A 19 -18.70 -7.24 11.89
CA LYS A 19 -18.25 -7.30 10.50
C LYS A 19 -16.83 -7.86 10.49
N LYS A 20 -16.67 -9.08 9.98
CA LYS A 20 -15.36 -9.73 9.86
C LYS A 20 -14.40 -8.78 9.17
N LYS A 21 -13.35 -8.35 9.88
CA LYS A 21 -12.39 -7.39 9.36
C LYS A 21 -11.67 -8.02 8.16
N LEU A 22 -11.91 -7.49 6.97
CA LEU A 22 -11.28 -7.99 5.76
C LEU A 22 -9.76 -7.79 5.83
N LYS A 23 -9.01 -8.78 5.37
CA LYS A 23 -7.55 -8.66 5.21
C LYS A 23 -7.23 -7.64 4.11
N ASP A 24 -6.07 -6.98 4.20
CA ASP A 24 -5.66 -5.94 3.24
C ASP A 24 -5.71 -6.45 1.78
N LYS A 25 -5.23 -7.66 1.51
CA LYS A 25 -5.31 -8.29 0.18
C LYS A 25 -6.74 -8.41 -0.38
N GLU A 26 -7.70 -8.69 0.47
CA GLU A 26 -9.11 -8.81 0.06
C GLU A 26 -9.72 -7.44 -0.23
N LYS A 27 -9.32 -6.42 0.55
CA LYS A 27 -9.72 -5.04 0.30
C LYS A 27 -9.15 -4.54 -1.02
N VAL A 28 -7.84 -4.74 -1.26
CA VAL A 28 -7.18 -4.37 -2.53
C VAL A 28 -7.87 -5.04 -3.71
N ARG A 29 -8.12 -6.35 -3.64
CA ARG A 29 -8.83 -7.09 -4.69
C ARG A 29 -10.19 -6.46 -5.00
N ARG A 30 -11.02 -6.19 -3.98
CA ARG A 30 -12.33 -5.57 -4.17
C ARG A 30 -12.26 -4.17 -4.77
N ILE A 31 -11.26 -3.37 -4.37
CA ILE A 31 -11.06 -2.03 -4.93
C ILE A 31 -10.74 -2.14 -6.43
N LEU A 32 -9.84 -3.04 -6.82
CA LEU A 32 -9.48 -3.26 -8.22
C LEU A 32 -10.67 -3.77 -9.06
N GLU A 33 -11.46 -4.70 -8.50
CA GLU A 33 -12.67 -5.22 -9.15
C GLU A 33 -13.71 -4.11 -9.34
N ASN A 34 -14.00 -3.31 -8.29
CA ASN A 34 -14.97 -2.22 -8.34
C ASN A 34 -14.53 -1.08 -9.28
N ALA A 35 -13.23 -0.85 -9.40
CA ALA A 35 -12.66 0.13 -10.33
C ALA A 35 -12.54 -0.40 -11.77
N ASN A 36 -13.03 -1.62 -12.04
CA ASN A 36 -12.94 -2.29 -13.33
C ASN A 36 -11.50 -2.38 -13.89
N VAL A 37 -10.51 -2.56 -13.00
CA VAL A 37 -9.11 -2.81 -13.41
C VAL A 37 -9.03 -4.21 -13.99
N SER A 38 -9.30 -4.31 -15.29
CA SER A 38 -9.44 -5.58 -15.99
C SER A 38 -9.22 -5.40 -17.49
N ILE A 39 -9.07 -6.51 -18.20
CA ILE A 39 -9.11 -6.55 -19.65
C ILE A 39 -10.14 -7.58 -20.10
N THR A 40 -10.91 -7.25 -21.13
CA THR A 40 -11.88 -8.18 -21.69
C THR A 40 -11.25 -8.91 -22.88
N LYS A 41 -11.27 -10.24 -22.84
CA LYS A 41 -10.80 -11.09 -23.95
C LYS A 41 -11.93 -12.04 -24.34
N GLY A 42 -12.64 -11.69 -25.42
CA GLY A 42 -13.88 -12.37 -25.78
C GLY A 42 -14.95 -12.16 -24.71
N GLU A 43 -15.53 -13.22 -24.19
CA GLU A 43 -16.52 -13.17 -23.10
C GLU A 43 -15.89 -13.15 -21.69
N ASN A 44 -14.56 -13.30 -21.58
CA ASN A 44 -13.87 -13.39 -20.30
C ASN A 44 -13.32 -12.05 -19.85
N VAL A 45 -13.58 -11.68 -18.60
CA VAL A 45 -12.98 -10.52 -17.92
C VAL A 45 -11.81 -11.01 -17.08
N LEU A 46 -10.62 -10.50 -17.37
CA LEU A 46 -9.38 -10.87 -16.70
C LEU A 46 -8.92 -9.74 -15.78
N HIS A 47 -8.83 -10.03 -14.50
CA HIS A 47 -8.34 -9.11 -13.46
C HIS A 47 -6.88 -9.39 -13.08
N PRO A 48 -6.15 -8.41 -12.50
CA PRO A 48 -4.86 -8.65 -11.89
C PRO A 48 -4.95 -9.78 -10.86
N LYS A 49 -4.01 -10.73 -10.93
CA LYS A 49 -4.01 -11.90 -10.05
C LYS A 49 -2.88 -11.80 -9.03
N LEU A 50 -3.21 -11.91 -7.74
CA LEU A 50 -2.20 -12.03 -6.69
C LEU A 50 -1.43 -13.35 -6.85
N ILE A 51 -0.11 -13.24 -7.06
CA ILE A 51 0.79 -14.40 -7.24
C ILE A 51 1.44 -14.77 -5.92
N ARG A 52 1.91 -13.76 -5.19
CA ARG A 52 2.70 -13.94 -3.96
C ARG A 52 2.43 -12.83 -2.96
N GLU A 53 2.51 -13.16 -1.69
CA GLU A 53 2.53 -12.20 -0.60
C GLU A 53 3.77 -12.45 0.27
N HIS A 54 4.38 -11.37 0.74
CA HIS A 54 5.48 -11.38 1.69
C HIS A 54 5.20 -10.36 2.78
N HIS A 55 5.44 -10.73 4.02
CA HIS A 55 5.21 -9.87 5.18
C HIS A 55 6.53 -9.66 5.93
N SER A 56 6.85 -8.41 6.23
CA SER A 56 7.93 -8.04 7.12
C SER A 56 7.37 -7.18 8.27
N ASP A 57 8.21 -6.81 9.22
CA ASP A 57 7.79 -6.01 10.37
C ASP A 57 7.35 -4.60 9.97
N THR A 58 7.90 -4.04 8.89
CA THR A 58 7.67 -2.67 8.44
C THR A 58 6.64 -2.54 7.34
N TYR A 59 6.53 -3.52 6.44
CA TYR A 59 5.61 -3.51 5.31
C TYR A 59 5.22 -4.91 4.85
N SER A 60 4.12 -4.99 4.13
CA SER A 60 3.69 -6.19 3.40
C SER A 60 3.81 -5.93 1.90
N THR A 61 4.33 -6.90 1.15
CA THR A 61 4.42 -6.84 -0.30
C THR A 61 3.41 -7.79 -0.91
N TYR A 62 2.60 -7.28 -1.83
CA TYR A 62 1.67 -8.06 -2.63
C TYR A 62 2.11 -8.00 -4.10
N ILE A 63 2.40 -9.16 -4.69
CA ILE A 63 2.89 -9.27 -6.06
C ILE A 63 1.75 -9.76 -6.94
N TYR A 64 1.40 -8.96 -7.95
CA TYR A 64 0.33 -9.24 -8.89
C TYR A 64 0.89 -9.50 -10.29
N SER A 65 0.36 -10.52 -10.97
CA SER A 65 0.48 -10.68 -12.42
C SER A 65 -0.57 -9.81 -13.09
N LEU A 66 -0.16 -9.03 -14.06
CA LEU A 66 -1.09 -8.27 -14.89
C LEU A 66 -1.48 -9.11 -16.11
N PRO A 67 -2.77 -9.16 -16.48
CA PRO A 67 -3.20 -9.75 -17.74
C PRO A 67 -2.51 -9.06 -18.91
N PHE A 68 -2.12 -9.85 -19.91
CA PHE A 68 -1.48 -9.32 -21.12
C PHE A 68 -2.37 -8.29 -21.82
N GLY A 69 -1.84 -7.08 -22.00
CA GLY A 69 -2.54 -5.93 -22.57
C GLY A 69 -3.15 -4.98 -21.53
N LEU A 70 -3.16 -5.33 -20.24
CA LEU A 70 -3.53 -4.40 -19.18
C LEU A 70 -2.34 -3.48 -18.88
N HIS A 71 -2.55 -2.17 -19.04
CA HIS A 71 -1.52 -1.17 -18.78
C HIS A 71 -1.36 -0.92 -17.26
N SER A 72 -0.12 -0.79 -16.79
CA SER A 72 0.19 -0.53 -15.38
C SER A 72 -0.46 0.73 -14.82
N ASP A 73 -0.65 1.77 -15.66
CA ASP A 73 -1.32 3.02 -15.27
C ASP A 73 -2.74 2.81 -14.75
N SER A 74 -3.44 1.79 -15.27
CA SER A 74 -4.79 1.46 -14.78
C SER A 74 -4.78 1.01 -13.33
N PHE A 75 -3.69 0.36 -12.90
CA PHE A 75 -3.47 -0.05 -11.52
C PHE A 75 -3.00 1.13 -10.66
N ILE A 76 -2.04 1.91 -11.19
CA ILE A 76 -1.45 3.07 -10.51
C ILE A 76 -2.50 4.11 -10.14
N LYS A 77 -3.45 4.38 -11.02
CA LYS A 77 -4.56 5.32 -10.77
C LYS A 77 -5.44 4.93 -9.57
N GLN A 78 -5.40 3.66 -9.14
CA GLN A 78 -6.17 3.18 -7.99
C GLN A 78 -5.39 3.25 -6.66
N LEU A 79 -4.13 3.66 -6.67
CA LEU A 79 -3.34 3.76 -5.43
C LEU A 79 -3.98 4.64 -4.35
N PRO A 80 -4.54 5.84 -4.67
CA PRO A 80 -5.23 6.64 -3.66
C PRO A 80 -6.40 5.89 -3.04
N ALA A 81 -7.24 5.26 -3.86
CA ALA A 81 -8.39 4.48 -3.38
C ALA A 81 -7.97 3.25 -2.57
N ILE A 82 -6.84 2.62 -2.94
CA ILE A 82 -6.26 1.51 -2.17
C ILE A 82 -5.77 2.02 -0.82
N SER A 83 -4.99 3.10 -0.79
CA SER A 83 -4.46 3.70 0.44
C SER A 83 -5.58 4.07 1.42
N GLU A 84 -6.60 4.77 0.95
CA GLU A 84 -7.77 5.15 1.74
C GLU A 84 -8.57 3.93 2.21
N GLY A 85 -8.83 2.97 1.31
CA GLY A 85 -9.62 1.77 1.61
C GLY A 85 -9.00 0.84 2.64
N ILE A 86 -7.67 0.75 2.70
CA ILE A 86 -6.94 -0.01 3.71
C ILE A 86 -6.50 0.84 4.90
N ASN A 87 -6.56 2.18 4.78
CA ASN A 87 -6.08 3.17 5.76
C ASN A 87 -4.60 2.97 6.09
N LYS A 88 -3.78 2.83 5.05
CA LYS A 88 -2.33 2.66 5.14
C LYS A 88 -1.65 3.32 3.96
N GLU A 89 -0.41 3.73 4.15
CA GLU A 89 0.43 4.21 3.07
C GLU A 89 0.82 3.07 2.14
N VAL A 90 0.78 3.33 0.83
CA VAL A 90 1.11 2.34 -0.21
C VAL A 90 2.07 2.92 -1.23
N GLU A 91 2.96 2.09 -1.70
CA GLU A 91 3.83 2.36 -2.85
C GLU A 91 3.72 1.20 -3.85
N PHE A 92 4.15 1.44 -5.05
CA PHE A 92 4.21 0.41 -6.08
C PHE A 92 5.57 0.38 -6.75
N ASP A 93 5.85 -0.76 -7.36
CA ASP A 93 6.97 -0.97 -8.25
C ASP A 93 6.53 -1.91 -9.37
N PHE A 94 6.99 -1.66 -10.59
CA PHE A 94 6.70 -2.48 -11.74
C PHE A 94 8.00 -3.00 -12.33
N ASP A 95 8.16 -4.31 -12.34
CA ASP A 95 9.38 -4.97 -12.77
C ASP A 95 9.04 -6.30 -13.45
N GLU A 96 9.63 -6.54 -14.63
CA GLU A 96 9.53 -7.80 -15.40
C GLU A 96 8.10 -8.33 -15.58
N GLY A 97 7.12 -7.44 -15.82
CA GLY A 97 5.71 -7.83 -16.05
C GLY A 97 4.91 -8.16 -14.79
N VAL A 98 5.48 -7.97 -13.62
CA VAL A 98 4.79 -8.07 -12.34
C VAL A 98 4.64 -6.71 -11.68
N PHE A 99 3.53 -6.52 -10.99
CA PHE A 99 3.23 -5.33 -10.21
C PHE A 99 3.41 -5.65 -8.73
N LYS A 100 4.29 -4.91 -8.06
CA LYS A 100 4.59 -5.06 -6.64
C LYS A 100 3.93 -3.92 -5.88
N LEU A 101 2.97 -4.22 -5.01
CA LEU A 101 2.32 -3.27 -4.11
C LEU A 101 2.90 -3.43 -2.71
N TYR A 102 3.51 -2.37 -2.20
CA TYR A 102 4.00 -2.28 -0.83
C TYR A 102 2.95 -1.60 0.04
N VAL A 103 2.57 -2.22 1.14
CA VAL A 103 1.61 -1.70 2.13
C VAL A 103 2.36 -1.51 3.43
N TYR A 104 2.57 -0.28 3.85
CA TYR A 104 3.34 0.05 5.04
C TYR A 104 2.49 -0.09 6.31
N HIS A 105 3.08 -0.67 7.36
CA HIS A 105 2.37 -0.88 8.63
C HIS A 105 2.36 0.38 9.50
N GLN A 106 3.30 1.29 9.27
CA GLN A 106 3.42 2.57 9.97
C GLN A 106 3.66 3.68 8.95
N SER A 107 3.04 4.82 9.16
CA SER A 107 3.32 6.03 8.38
C SER A 107 4.62 6.67 8.86
N LEU A 108 5.27 7.40 7.95
CA LEU A 108 6.42 8.22 8.33
C LEU A 108 5.97 9.29 9.35
N PRO A 109 6.81 9.61 10.35
CA PRO A 109 6.52 10.70 11.24
C PRO A 109 6.61 12.05 10.49
N ASP A 110 5.69 12.98 10.78
CA ASP A 110 5.69 14.33 10.19
C ASP A 110 6.99 15.11 10.46
N LYS A 111 7.64 14.81 11.58
CA LYS A 111 8.93 15.37 11.96
C LYS A 111 9.89 14.27 12.34
N TRP A 112 11.08 14.34 11.77
CA TRP A 112 12.15 13.43 12.10
C TRP A 112 13.33 14.24 12.65
N ASN A 113 13.57 14.12 13.96
CA ASN A 113 14.64 14.82 14.62
C ASN A 113 16.00 14.21 14.25
N TYR A 114 17.02 15.06 14.27
CA TYR A 114 18.39 14.60 14.13
C TYR A 114 18.75 13.68 15.30
N ASP A 115 19.39 12.55 14.99
CA ASP A 115 19.80 11.54 15.94
C ASP A 115 21.24 11.13 15.62
N GLU A 116 22.15 11.47 16.51
CA GLU A 116 23.59 11.18 16.38
C GLU A 116 23.88 9.67 16.38
N SER A 117 23.03 8.85 17.01
CA SER A 117 23.20 7.40 17.04
C SER A 117 23.12 6.76 15.64
N LEU A 118 22.55 7.49 14.69
CA LEU A 118 22.42 7.05 13.27
C LEU A 118 23.64 7.44 12.42
N LEU A 119 24.61 8.15 12.98
CA LEU A 119 25.89 8.37 12.31
C LEU A 119 26.66 7.06 12.24
N ARG A 120 27.40 6.87 11.15
CA ARG A 120 28.27 5.72 10.93
C ARG A 120 29.73 6.14 11.02
N PRO A 121 30.34 6.07 12.24
CA PRO A 121 31.73 6.47 12.43
C PRO A 121 32.66 5.68 11.51
N GLY A 122 33.63 6.37 10.91
CA GLY A 122 34.59 5.75 9.98
C GLY A 122 34.11 5.59 8.54
N LYS A 123 32.91 6.04 8.22
CA LYS A 123 32.42 6.14 6.85
C LYS A 123 32.21 7.58 6.43
N TRP A 124 32.55 7.88 5.20
CA TRP A 124 32.33 9.23 4.65
C TRP A 124 30.93 9.32 4.04
N GLU A 125 29.93 9.24 4.89
CA GLU A 125 28.52 9.23 4.53
C GLU A 125 27.76 10.34 5.27
N ILE A 126 26.80 10.96 4.60
CA ILE A 126 25.82 11.81 5.27
C ILE A 126 24.43 11.19 5.16
N ARG A 127 23.64 11.35 6.19
CA ARG A 127 22.24 10.94 6.20
C ARG A 127 21.39 11.99 5.49
N ILE A 128 20.75 11.60 4.37
CA ILE A 128 19.94 12.52 3.56
C ILE A 128 18.49 12.53 4.03
N GLY A 129 17.94 11.37 4.42
CA GLY A 129 16.53 11.27 4.76
C GLY A 129 16.12 9.88 5.19
N LYS A 130 14.83 9.73 5.41
CA LYS A 130 14.18 8.46 5.74
C LYS A 130 12.94 8.28 4.88
N ASN A 131 12.73 7.08 4.37
CA ASN A 131 11.44 6.65 3.84
C ASN A 131 10.94 5.43 4.61
N ASN A 132 9.82 4.87 4.17
CA ASN A 132 9.23 3.68 4.80
C ASN A 132 10.08 2.40 4.67
N LYS A 133 11.07 2.39 3.75
CA LYS A 133 12.01 1.28 3.54
C LYS A 133 13.28 1.43 4.38
N GLY A 134 13.59 2.64 4.87
CA GLY A 134 14.76 2.85 5.72
C GLY A 134 15.35 4.25 5.63
N ILE A 135 16.58 4.37 6.12
CA ILE A 135 17.34 5.61 6.13
C ILE A 135 18.25 5.65 4.91
N PHE A 136 18.27 6.77 4.20
CA PHE A 136 19.14 7.01 3.05
C PHE A 136 20.39 7.74 3.49
N TYR A 137 21.51 7.20 3.05
CA TYR A 137 22.83 7.80 3.20
C TYR A 137 23.39 8.14 1.82
N HIS A 138 24.03 9.27 1.71
CA HIS A 138 24.90 9.57 0.58
C HIS A 138 26.33 9.20 0.96
N ASP A 139 26.93 8.35 0.17
CA ASP A 139 28.30 7.84 0.34
C ASP A 139 29.22 8.65 -0.58
N PHE A 140 30.10 9.48 0.01
CA PHE A 140 31.04 10.31 -0.74
C PHE A 140 32.22 9.52 -1.30
N ASP A 141 32.52 8.33 -0.81
CA ASP A 141 33.50 7.46 -1.41
C ASP A 141 33.04 6.92 -2.76
N LYS A 142 31.72 6.73 -2.89
CA LYS A 142 31.09 6.25 -4.12
C LYS A 142 30.62 7.37 -5.04
N TYR A 143 30.09 8.45 -4.48
CA TYR A 143 29.54 9.60 -5.20
C TYR A 143 30.10 10.88 -4.62
N GLN A 144 31.13 11.44 -5.24
CA GLN A 144 31.90 12.57 -4.72
C GLN A 144 31.13 13.87 -4.60
N THR A 145 30.04 14.01 -5.33
CA THR A 145 29.23 15.25 -5.35
C THR A 145 27.73 14.91 -5.29
N PHE A 146 26.97 15.79 -4.62
CA PHE A 146 25.52 15.78 -4.74
C PHE A 146 24.98 17.21 -4.73
N LEU A 147 23.84 17.43 -5.35
CA LEU A 147 23.17 18.71 -5.43
C LEU A 147 21.93 18.69 -4.53
N ILE A 148 21.78 19.72 -3.69
CA ILE A 148 20.57 19.94 -2.90
C ILE A 148 19.74 21.01 -3.60
N GLY A 149 18.53 20.67 -4.01
CA GLY A 149 17.53 21.60 -4.54
C GLY A 149 16.29 21.57 -3.67
N GLY A 150 15.62 22.70 -3.53
CA GLY A 150 14.35 22.80 -2.83
C GLY A 150 13.54 23.98 -3.38
N VAL A 151 12.24 23.95 -3.13
CA VAL A 151 11.34 25.08 -3.36
C VAL A 151 11.22 25.81 -2.03
N PRO A 152 11.28 27.16 -2.02
CA PRO A 152 11.11 27.95 -0.80
C PRO A 152 9.71 27.82 -0.21
#